data_2c399e693982a87198e759e7a6cfe291
#
_entry.id   2c399e693982a87198e759e7a6cfe291
#
_cell.length_a   1.000
_cell.length_b   1.000
_cell.length_c   1.000
_cell.angle_alpha   90.00
_cell.angle_beta   90.00
_cell.angle_gamma   90.00
#
_symmetry.space_group_name_H-M   'P 1'
#
loop_
_entity.id
_entity.type
_entity.pdbx_description
1 polymer ?
#
loop_
_entity_poly.entity_id
_entity_poly.type
_entity_poly.pdbx_seq_one_letter_code
_entity_poly.pdbx_strand_id
1 'polypeptide(L)'
;HLPKHIDGIDEIEYLIINDGSRDDTVKVAKNWGVNYVVNFRTNRGLAKGFMAGLDACLRNGADIIVNTDADDQYCGDDIEKLVRPILEEKADIVIGERPIDDTEHFSPLKKKLQHFGSWTVRVASKSDIPDAPSGFRAYSRDAAMRLNVTNEYTYTLETIIQAGRTRMAMESVPIRTNPELRKSRLFSSMFGYVKRSMVTIVRSFMMYKPLRYGSGLYFCLRFFLHSRLLYLCGALLGVRFLVYYATGAGNGHVQSLILASILMLMGFQTGVIGLLADIIAANRKILEDVQYHARKLDYDREKEEK
;
A
#
# COMPACT_ATOMS: atom_id res chain seq x y z
N HIS A 1 10.72 -12.30 24.81
CA HIS A 1 9.25 -12.18 24.99
C HIS A 1 8.45 -12.74 23.79
N LEU A 2 9.12 -13.38 22.80
CA LEU A 2 8.41 -14.02 21.69
C LEU A 2 8.07 -15.46 22.03
N PRO A 3 6.91 -16.01 21.61
CA PRO A 3 6.48 -17.38 21.90
C PRO A 3 7.37 -18.39 21.18
N LYS A 4 7.72 -19.47 21.88
CA LYS A 4 8.48 -20.59 21.31
C LYS A 4 7.60 -21.72 20.79
N HIS A 5 6.31 -21.68 21.13
CA HIS A 5 5.31 -22.65 20.72
C HIS A 5 3.96 -21.94 20.54
N ILE A 6 3.24 -22.31 19.50
CA ILE A 6 1.87 -21.88 19.20
C ILE A 6 1.11 -23.11 18.74
N ASP A 7 -0.07 -23.35 19.27
CA ASP A 7 -0.90 -24.50 18.92
C ASP A 7 -1.29 -24.50 17.43
N GLY A 8 -0.99 -25.60 16.74
CA GLY A 8 -1.22 -25.75 15.31
C GLY A 8 -0.08 -25.22 14.42
N ILE A 9 1.06 -24.86 15.00
CA ILE A 9 2.29 -24.49 14.29
C ILE A 9 3.38 -25.48 14.64
N ASP A 10 3.97 -26.12 13.63
CA ASP A 10 5.01 -27.13 13.80
C ASP A 10 6.37 -26.52 14.17
N GLU A 11 6.72 -25.38 13.55
CA GLU A 11 8.01 -24.72 13.74
C GLU A 11 7.87 -23.19 13.74
N ILE A 12 8.60 -22.54 14.65
CA ILE A 12 8.69 -21.08 14.75
C ILE A 12 10.14 -20.67 14.54
N GLU A 13 10.36 -19.88 13.50
CA GLU A 13 11.66 -19.31 13.18
C GLU A 13 11.66 -17.80 13.33
N TYR A 14 12.80 -17.25 13.73
CA TYR A 14 12.98 -15.82 13.95
C TYR A 14 13.87 -15.23 12.87
N LEU A 15 13.39 -14.17 12.24
CA LEU A 15 14.13 -13.38 11.27
C LEU A 15 14.26 -11.93 11.74
N ILE A 16 15.46 -11.40 11.74
CA ILE A 16 15.73 -9.99 12.03
C ILE A 16 16.16 -9.25 10.77
N ILE A 17 15.60 -8.06 10.58
CA ILE A 17 15.98 -7.13 9.54
C ILE A 17 16.84 -6.05 10.15
N ASN A 18 18.13 -6.04 9.83
CA ASN A 18 19.05 -4.99 10.23
C ASN A 18 19.14 -3.90 9.14
N ASP A 19 18.54 -2.74 9.41
CA ASP A 19 18.52 -1.61 8.48
C ASP A 19 19.73 -0.69 8.65
N GLY A 20 20.93 -1.29 8.58
CA GLY A 20 22.20 -0.56 8.62
C GLY A 20 22.61 -0.05 9.99
N SER A 21 22.33 -0.80 11.08
CA SER A 21 22.81 -0.50 12.42
C SER A 21 24.34 -0.51 12.46
N ARG A 22 24.90 0.39 13.26
CA ARG A 22 26.37 0.52 13.46
C ARG A 22 26.85 -0.06 14.78
N ASP A 23 25.94 -0.61 15.57
CA ASP A 23 26.15 -1.25 16.85
C ASP A 23 26.21 -2.78 16.73
N ASP A 24 26.30 -3.48 17.87
CA ASP A 24 26.37 -4.94 17.91
C ASP A 24 25.02 -5.65 17.72
N THR A 25 23.98 -4.97 17.21
CA THR A 25 22.63 -5.53 17.03
C THR A 25 22.65 -6.91 16.38
N VAL A 26 23.38 -7.11 15.28
CA VAL A 26 23.46 -8.40 14.57
C VAL A 26 24.13 -9.49 15.41
N LYS A 27 25.20 -9.16 16.14
CA LYS A 27 25.89 -10.13 17.00
C LYS A 27 24.99 -10.55 18.16
N VAL A 28 24.32 -9.59 18.78
CA VAL A 28 23.37 -9.85 19.87
C VAL A 28 22.24 -10.75 19.38
N ALA A 29 21.64 -10.45 18.23
CA ALA A 29 20.58 -11.25 17.63
C ALA A 29 21.01 -12.71 17.42
N LYS A 30 22.18 -12.94 16.82
CA LYS A 30 22.72 -14.29 16.60
C LYS A 30 22.98 -15.04 17.91
N ASN A 31 23.49 -14.34 18.94
CA ASN A 31 23.73 -14.95 20.26
C ASN A 31 22.41 -15.36 20.96
N TRP A 32 21.29 -14.72 20.63
CA TRP A 32 19.97 -15.08 21.14
C TRP A 32 19.27 -16.17 20.32
N GLY A 33 19.94 -16.73 19.30
CA GLY A 33 19.43 -17.88 18.54
C GLY A 33 18.44 -17.47 17.43
N VAL A 34 18.59 -16.27 16.86
CA VAL A 34 17.82 -15.87 15.68
C VAL A 34 18.27 -16.70 14.47
N ASN A 35 17.31 -17.31 13.76
CA ASN A 35 17.57 -18.22 12.65
C ASN A 35 18.13 -17.48 11.44
N TYR A 36 17.56 -16.31 11.10
CA TYR A 36 17.91 -15.56 9.90
C TYR A 36 18.13 -14.08 10.17
N VAL A 37 19.05 -13.48 9.43
CA VAL A 37 19.34 -12.04 9.49
C VAL A 37 19.42 -11.46 8.08
N VAL A 38 18.49 -10.56 7.73
CA VAL A 38 18.61 -9.71 6.55
C VAL A 38 19.41 -8.48 6.93
N ASN A 39 20.59 -8.31 6.33
CA ASN A 39 21.52 -7.25 6.69
C ASN A 39 21.73 -6.25 5.58
N PHE A 40 21.28 -5.00 5.77
CA PHE A 40 21.58 -3.89 4.87
C PHE A 40 22.87 -3.18 5.28
N ARG A 41 23.70 -2.83 4.31
CA ARG A 41 24.93 -2.07 4.56
C ARG A 41 24.67 -0.62 5.00
N THR A 42 23.54 -0.07 4.59
CA THR A 42 23.08 1.30 4.87
C THR A 42 21.58 1.29 5.15
N ASN A 43 21.10 2.31 5.89
CA ASN A 43 19.68 2.47 6.14
C ASN A 43 18.91 2.65 4.81
N ARG A 44 17.95 1.77 4.55
CA ARG A 44 17.10 1.77 3.35
C ARG A 44 15.66 2.14 3.67
N GLY A 45 15.33 2.25 4.94
CA GLY A 45 14.01 2.61 5.43
C GLY A 45 13.07 1.43 5.64
N LEU A 46 12.04 1.70 6.46
CA LEU A 46 11.13 0.70 7.01
C LEU A 46 10.44 -0.14 5.92
N ALA A 47 9.98 0.50 4.84
CA ALA A 47 9.25 -0.20 3.78
C ALA A 47 10.13 -1.19 2.99
N LYS A 48 11.37 -0.81 2.69
CA LYS A 48 12.33 -1.73 2.03
C LYS A 48 12.76 -2.86 2.96
N GLY A 49 12.91 -2.55 4.26
CA GLY A 49 13.16 -3.57 5.29
C GLY A 49 12.04 -4.59 5.33
N PHE A 50 10.79 -4.14 5.41
CA PHE A 50 9.62 -5.00 5.42
C PHE A 50 9.54 -5.91 4.19
N MET A 51 9.72 -5.38 2.98
CA MET A 51 9.69 -6.18 1.76
C MET A 51 10.80 -7.23 1.71
N ALA A 52 12.03 -6.85 2.13
CA ALA A 52 13.13 -7.79 2.20
C ALA A 52 12.91 -8.88 3.26
N GLY A 53 12.23 -8.56 4.36
CA GLY A 53 11.82 -9.52 5.38
C GLY A 53 10.79 -10.50 4.84
N LEU A 54 9.73 -10.01 4.15
CA LEU A 54 8.75 -10.88 3.50
C LEU A 54 9.40 -11.83 2.49
N ASP A 55 10.25 -11.30 1.61
CA ASP A 55 10.95 -12.10 0.59
C ASP A 55 11.86 -13.16 1.24
N ALA A 56 12.54 -12.81 2.33
CA ALA A 56 13.39 -13.75 3.05
C ALA A 56 12.58 -14.85 3.76
N CYS A 57 11.46 -14.51 4.41
CA CYS A 57 10.56 -15.49 5.02
C CYS A 57 9.99 -16.46 3.98
N LEU A 58 9.53 -15.95 2.84
CA LEU A 58 9.00 -16.78 1.75
C LEU A 58 10.05 -17.73 1.19
N ARG A 59 11.29 -17.27 0.98
CA ARG A 59 12.41 -18.12 0.52
C ARG A 59 12.79 -19.19 1.55
N ASN A 60 12.61 -18.92 2.84
CA ASN A 60 12.83 -19.94 3.87
C ASN A 60 11.62 -20.86 4.08
N GLY A 61 10.57 -20.74 3.27
CA GLY A 61 9.43 -21.67 3.27
C GLY A 61 8.36 -21.34 4.30
N ALA A 62 8.27 -20.10 4.78
CA ALA A 62 7.27 -19.70 5.76
C ALA A 62 5.84 -19.76 5.19
N ASP A 63 4.94 -20.43 5.93
CA ASP A 63 3.51 -20.51 5.61
C ASP A 63 2.73 -19.32 6.21
N ILE A 64 3.15 -18.86 7.39
CA ILE A 64 2.60 -17.68 8.06
C ILE A 64 3.75 -16.77 8.47
N ILE A 65 3.63 -15.48 8.20
CA ILE A 65 4.65 -14.49 8.53
C ILE A 65 4.06 -13.49 9.51
N VAL A 66 4.67 -13.36 10.69
CA VAL A 66 4.28 -12.35 11.67
C VAL A 66 5.32 -11.23 11.70
N ASN A 67 4.87 -10.01 11.48
CA ASN A 67 5.71 -8.82 11.58
C ASN A 67 5.48 -8.12 12.93
N THR A 68 6.56 -7.79 13.60
CA THR A 68 6.56 -6.99 14.83
C THR A 68 7.70 -5.99 14.84
N ASP A 69 7.50 -4.86 15.52
CA ASP A 69 8.56 -3.88 15.72
C ASP A 69 9.53 -4.34 16.84
N ALA A 70 10.82 -4.06 16.67
CA ALA A 70 11.87 -4.49 17.61
C ALA A 70 12.04 -3.52 18.81
N ASP A 71 10.99 -2.83 19.22
CA ASP A 71 10.97 -1.89 20.34
C ASP A 71 10.23 -2.40 21.58
N ASP A 72 9.80 -3.67 21.55
CA ASP A 72 9.05 -4.35 22.61
C ASP A 72 7.72 -3.66 22.96
N GLN A 73 7.17 -2.88 22.03
CA GLN A 73 5.88 -2.19 22.23
C GLN A 73 4.69 -3.17 22.22
N TYR A 74 4.79 -4.27 21.51
CA TYR A 74 3.75 -5.28 21.39
C TYR A 74 3.99 -6.47 22.32
N CYS A 75 2.92 -6.99 22.90
CA CYS A 75 2.99 -8.19 23.73
C CYS A 75 3.17 -9.43 22.85
N GLY A 76 4.29 -10.15 23.00
CA GLY A 76 4.61 -11.33 22.20
C GLY A 76 3.58 -12.46 22.34
N ASP A 77 2.96 -12.62 23.51
CA ASP A 77 1.91 -13.63 23.75
C ASP A 77 0.68 -13.45 22.85
N ASP A 78 0.46 -12.22 22.34
CA ASP A 78 -0.68 -11.94 21.46
C ASP A 78 -0.42 -12.36 19.99
N ILE A 79 0.79 -12.88 19.67
CA ILE A 79 1.09 -13.47 18.35
C ILE A 79 0.12 -14.59 18.01
N GLU A 80 -0.26 -15.42 18.98
CA GLU A 80 -1.23 -16.49 18.77
C GLU A 80 -2.57 -15.94 18.27
N LYS A 81 -3.04 -14.80 18.79
CA LYS A 81 -4.29 -14.15 18.34
C LYS A 81 -4.22 -13.71 16.88
N LEU A 82 -3.02 -13.29 16.42
CA LEU A 82 -2.81 -12.90 15.02
C LEU A 82 -2.75 -14.09 14.09
N VAL A 83 -2.18 -15.20 14.53
CA VAL A 83 -1.99 -16.42 13.73
C VAL A 83 -3.28 -17.23 13.60
N ARG A 84 -4.10 -17.26 14.65
CA ARG A 84 -5.31 -18.09 14.72
C ARG A 84 -6.28 -17.89 13.55
N PRO A 85 -6.67 -16.66 13.15
CA PRO A 85 -7.58 -16.47 12.02
C PRO A 85 -7.02 -16.95 10.68
N ILE A 86 -5.69 -16.96 10.52
CA ILE A 86 -5.04 -17.49 9.30
C ILE A 86 -5.08 -19.02 9.31
N LEU A 87 -4.78 -19.67 10.45
CA LEU A 87 -4.88 -21.12 10.62
C LEU A 87 -6.29 -21.64 10.38
N GLU A 88 -7.30 -20.85 10.78
CA GLU A 88 -8.72 -21.16 10.59
C GLU A 88 -9.23 -20.77 9.19
N GLU A 89 -8.34 -20.35 8.28
CA GLU A 89 -8.66 -19.93 6.90
C GLU A 89 -9.70 -18.79 6.80
N LYS A 90 -9.84 -17.99 7.87
CA LYS A 90 -10.78 -16.85 7.94
C LYS A 90 -10.19 -15.57 7.36
N ALA A 91 -8.88 -15.41 7.45
CA ALA A 91 -8.19 -14.20 7.01
C ALA A 91 -6.87 -14.50 6.29
N ASP A 92 -6.55 -13.67 5.31
CA ASP A 92 -5.25 -13.63 4.64
C ASP A 92 -4.27 -12.70 5.37
N ILE A 93 -4.79 -11.66 6.02
CA ILE A 93 -4.02 -10.67 6.77
C ILE A 93 -4.75 -10.36 8.07
N VAL A 94 -4.03 -10.47 9.18
CA VAL A 94 -4.55 -10.11 10.50
C VAL A 94 -3.77 -8.93 11.06
N ILE A 95 -4.49 -7.91 11.55
CA ILE A 95 -3.92 -6.69 12.09
C ILE A 95 -4.20 -6.63 13.59
N GLY A 96 -3.16 -6.43 14.39
CA GLY A 96 -3.30 -6.20 15.82
C GLY A 96 -3.82 -4.80 16.09
N GLU A 97 -4.99 -4.71 16.71
CA GLU A 97 -5.63 -3.47 17.10
C GLU A 97 -5.17 -3.04 18.49
N ARG A 98 -4.50 -1.92 18.57
CA ARG A 98 -4.03 -1.35 19.84
C ARG A 98 -5.16 -0.64 20.57
N PRO A 99 -5.20 -0.69 21.91
CA PRO A 99 -6.15 0.07 22.72
C PRO A 99 -5.79 1.57 22.72
N ILE A 100 -6.02 2.27 21.56
CA ILE A 100 -5.59 3.66 21.37
C ILE A 100 -6.26 4.60 22.36
N ASP A 101 -7.54 4.36 22.67
CA ASP A 101 -8.33 5.22 23.56
C ASP A 101 -7.90 5.08 25.03
N ASP A 102 -7.39 3.90 25.42
CA ASP A 102 -6.93 3.59 26.76
C ASP A 102 -5.45 3.96 26.98
N THR A 103 -4.74 4.36 25.92
CA THR A 103 -3.32 4.70 26.04
C THR A 103 -3.13 6.10 26.67
N GLU A 104 -2.69 6.15 27.90
CA GLU A 104 -2.53 7.39 28.70
C GLU A 104 -1.52 8.37 28.10
N HIS A 105 -0.50 7.87 27.38
CA HIS A 105 0.59 8.68 26.81
C HIS A 105 0.25 9.38 25.50
N PHE A 106 -0.96 9.17 24.94
CA PHE A 106 -1.36 9.80 23.69
C PHE A 106 -2.13 11.10 23.96
N SER A 107 -1.62 12.21 23.41
CA SER A 107 -2.36 13.48 23.48
C SER A 107 -3.71 13.37 22.74
N PRO A 108 -4.75 14.12 23.13
CA PRO A 108 -6.05 14.10 22.45
C PRO A 108 -5.96 14.39 20.95
N LEU A 109 -5.03 15.26 20.56
CA LEU A 109 -4.78 15.56 19.15
C LEU A 109 -4.19 14.36 18.41
N LYS A 110 -3.25 13.62 19.04
CA LYS A 110 -2.65 12.41 18.45
C LYS A 110 -3.70 11.33 18.24
N LYS A 111 -4.61 11.11 19.22
CA LYS A 111 -5.73 10.17 19.10
C LYS A 111 -6.66 10.54 17.95
N LYS A 112 -7.10 11.81 17.85
CA LYS A 112 -7.95 12.28 16.75
C LYS A 112 -7.31 12.12 15.37
N LEU A 113 -6.03 12.44 15.23
CA LEU A 113 -5.30 12.31 13.97
C LEU A 113 -5.13 10.84 13.57
N GLN A 114 -4.95 9.94 14.53
CA GLN A 114 -4.83 8.50 14.29
C GLN A 114 -6.17 7.92 13.84
N HIS A 115 -7.28 8.28 14.50
CA HIS A 115 -8.63 7.90 14.06
C HIS A 115 -8.97 8.43 12.67
N PHE A 116 -8.61 9.69 12.37
CA PHE A 116 -8.81 10.29 11.05
C PHE A 116 -7.97 9.56 9.98
N GLY A 117 -6.71 9.23 10.29
CA GLY A 117 -5.83 8.47 9.40
C GLY A 117 -6.40 7.08 9.10
N SER A 118 -6.82 6.35 10.13
CA SER A 118 -7.45 5.03 9.98
C SER A 118 -8.77 5.10 9.21
N TRP A 119 -9.62 6.11 9.47
CA TRP A 119 -10.84 6.33 8.70
C TRP A 119 -10.55 6.56 7.22
N THR A 120 -9.56 7.37 6.89
CA THR A 120 -9.17 7.63 5.49
C THR A 120 -8.70 6.35 4.79
N VAL A 121 -7.94 5.50 5.50
CA VAL A 121 -7.49 4.20 4.97
C VAL A 121 -8.67 3.25 4.79
N ARG A 122 -9.62 3.18 5.74
CA ARG A 122 -10.84 2.38 5.61
C ARG A 122 -11.63 2.76 4.36
N VAL A 123 -11.83 4.05 4.11
CA VAL A 123 -12.49 4.55 2.90
C VAL A 123 -11.71 4.16 1.64
N ALA A 124 -10.37 4.29 1.67
CA ALA A 124 -9.51 3.98 0.52
C ALA A 124 -9.43 2.48 0.20
N SER A 125 -9.36 1.63 1.22
CA SER A 125 -9.28 0.16 1.12
C SER A 125 -10.65 -0.52 1.02
N LYS A 126 -11.71 0.14 1.48
CA LYS A 126 -13.05 -0.42 1.76
C LYS A 126 -12.96 -1.59 2.74
N SER A 127 -12.19 -1.45 3.77
CA SER A 127 -12.06 -2.40 4.89
C SER A 127 -12.54 -1.76 6.18
N ASP A 128 -12.84 -2.57 7.18
CA ASP A 128 -13.26 -2.10 8.50
C ASP A 128 -12.12 -2.13 9.53
N ILE A 129 -10.86 -2.06 9.06
CA ILE A 129 -9.69 -2.10 9.95
C ILE A 129 -9.57 -0.81 10.77
N PRO A 130 -9.70 -0.87 12.11
CA PRO A 130 -9.74 0.31 12.96
C PRO A 130 -8.35 0.91 13.20
N ASP A 131 -7.28 0.11 13.28
CA ASP A 131 -5.90 0.55 13.54
C ASP A 131 -4.99 0.31 12.34
N ALA A 132 -5.17 1.09 11.28
CA ALA A 132 -4.37 0.99 10.06
C ALA A 132 -2.85 1.27 10.24
N PRO A 133 -2.38 2.12 11.16
CA PRO A 133 -0.95 2.32 11.41
C PRO A 133 -0.26 1.19 12.20
N SER A 134 -0.99 0.24 12.80
CA SER A 134 -0.37 -0.85 13.56
C SER A 134 0.63 -1.62 12.71
N GLY A 135 1.83 -1.87 13.24
CA GLY A 135 2.89 -2.69 12.64
C GLY A 135 2.81 -4.17 13.01
N PHE A 136 2.00 -4.52 14.01
CA PHE A 136 1.87 -5.89 14.51
C PHE A 136 0.84 -6.66 13.68
N ARG A 137 1.31 -7.50 12.77
CA ARG A 137 0.47 -8.14 11.75
C ARG A 137 0.93 -9.54 11.43
N ALA A 138 -0.04 -10.40 11.07
CA ALA A 138 0.22 -11.68 10.46
C ALA A 138 -0.26 -11.69 9.00
N TYR A 139 0.45 -12.44 8.18
CA TYR A 139 0.19 -12.60 6.75
C TYR A 139 0.21 -14.09 6.41
N SER A 140 -0.78 -14.55 5.66
CA SER A 140 -0.69 -15.86 5.01
C SER A 140 0.39 -15.83 3.92
N ARG A 141 0.90 -17.00 3.56
CA ARG A 141 1.87 -17.14 2.46
C ARG A 141 1.36 -16.50 1.17
N ASP A 142 0.11 -16.75 0.80
CA ASP A 142 -0.49 -16.20 -0.43
C ASP A 142 -0.58 -14.68 -0.39
N ALA A 143 -1.01 -14.12 0.74
CA ALA A 143 -1.01 -12.67 0.94
C ALA A 143 0.40 -12.08 0.83
N ALA A 144 1.40 -12.69 1.48
CA ALA A 144 2.78 -12.22 1.43
C ALA A 144 3.36 -12.24 0.01
N MET A 145 3.05 -13.28 -0.78
CA MET A 145 3.47 -13.38 -2.19
C MET A 145 2.87 -12.27 -3.06
N ARG A 146 1.63 -11.83 -2.77
CA ARG A 146 0.91 -10.81 -3.55
C ARG A 146 1.24 -9.38 -3.14
N LEU A 147 1.71 -9.16 -1.90
CA LEU A 147 2.02 -7.83 -1.41
C LEU A 147 3.25 -7.24 -2.10
N ASN A 148 3.11 -5.98 -2.54
CA ASN A 148 4.19 -5.20 -3.14
C ASN A 148 4.12 -3.75 -2.66
N VAL A 149 5.04 -3.38 -1.77
CA VAL A 149 5.12 -2.01 -1.22
C VAL A 149 6.09 -1.19 -2.06
N THR A 150 5.57 -0.16 -2.70
CA THR A 150 6.33 0.76 -3.55
C THR A 150 6.68 2.08 -2.87
N ASN A 151 6.07 2.36 -1.72
CA ASN A 151 6.35 3.55 -0.93
C ASN A 151 7.63 3.36 -0.11
N GLU A 152 8.40 4.43 0.03
CA GLU A 152 9.63 4.41 0.84
C GLU A 152 9.40 4.72 2.33
N TYR A 153 8.25 5.30 2.68
CA TYR A 153 8.01 5.81 4.02
C TYR A 153 7.44 4.76 4.98
N THR A 154 6.33 4.10 4.60
CA THR A 154 5.66 3.10 5.44
C THR A 154 4.96 2.04 4.59
N TYR A 155 5.00 0.80 5.05
CA TYR A 155 4.29 -0.32 4.44
C TYR A 155 2.85 -0.43 4.97
N THR A 156 2.58 0.05 6.20
CA THR A 156 1.36 -0.26 6.94
C THR A 156 0.08 0.20 6.24
N LEU A 157 0.07 1.40 5.67
CA LEU A 157 -1.09 1.95 4.99
C LEU A 157 -1.24 1.35 3.59
N GLU A 158 -0.14 1.18 2.87
CA GLU A 158 -0.14 0.67 1.50
C GLU A 158 -0.61 -0.78 1.44
N THR A 159 -0.15 -1.63 2.37
CA THR A 159 -0.55 -3.05 2.42
C THR A 159 -2.05 -3.22 2.66
N ILE A 160 -2.68 -2.43 3.55
CA ILE A 160 -4.12 -2.47 3.77
C ILE A 160 -4.88 -1.99 2.53
N ILE A 161 -4.43 -0.90 1.89
CA ILE A 161 -5.08 -0.40 0.68
C ILE A 161 -4.96 -1.42 -0.45
N GLN A 162 -3.80 -2.05 -0.61
CA GLN A 162 -3.58 -3.10 -1.59
C GLN A 162 -4.47 -4.31 -1.30
N ALA A 163 -4.47 -4.83 -0.08
CA ALA A 163 -5.26 -5.97 0.34
C ALA A 163 -6.76 -5.75 0.11
N GLY A 164 -7.30 -4.61 0.55
CA GLY A 164 -8.70 -4.28 0.32
C GLY A 164 -9.08 -4.14 -1.16
N ARG A 165 -8.12 -3.73 -2.00
CA ARG A 165 -8.32 -3.60 -3.45
C ARG A 165 -8.26 -4.93 -4.19
N THR A 166 -7.41 -5.83 -3.75
CA THR A 166 -7.29 -7.19 -4.29
C THR A 166 -8.28 -8.17 -3.65
N ARG A 167 -9.12 -7.68 -2.70
CA ARG A 167 -10.15 -8.46 -2.00
C ARG A 167 -9.57 -9.59 -1.15
N MET A 168 -8.41 -9.38 -0.56
CA MET A 168 -7.89 -10.28 0.46
C MET A 168 -8.77 -10.19 1.72
N ALA A 169 -8.98 -11.31 2.39
CA ALA A 169 -9.69 -11.35 3.65
C ALA A 169 -8.82 -10.72 4.76
N MET A 170 -9.33 -9.68 5.41
CA MET A 170 -8.62 -8.98 6.49
C MET A 170 -9.43 -9.01 7.77
N GLU A 171 -8.76 -9.28 8.89
CA GLU A 171 -9.34 -9.28 10.22
C GLU A 171 -8.53 -8.40 11.17
N SER A 172 -9.21 -7.83 12.17
CA SER A 172 -8.57 -7.07 13.25
C SER A 172 -8.78 -7.79 14.57
N VAL A 173 -7.71 -7.95 15.34
CA VAL A 173 -7.78 -8.61 16.65
C VAL A 173 -7.22 -7.69 17.74
N PRO A 174 -7.88 -7.57 18.91
CA PRO A 174 -7.41 -6.73 19.98
C PRO A 174 -6.12 -7.28 20.60
N ILE A 175 -5.11 -6.42 20.73
CA ILE A 175 -3.81 -6.75 21.28
C ILE A 175 -3.48 -5.88 22.50
N ARG A 176 -2.55 -6.39 23.31
CA ARG A 176 -1.96 -5.63 24.42
C ARG A 176 -0.71 -4.90 23.96
N THR A 177 -0.47 -3.75 24.55
CA THR A 177 0.75 -2.97 24.34
C THR A 177 1.51 -2.83 25.66
N ASN A 178 2.84 -2.96 25.59
CA ASN A 178 3.70 -2.69 26.70
C ASN A 178 3.94 -1.17 26.86
N PRO A 179 4.34 -0.69 28.03
CA PRO A 179 4.69 0.71 28.21
C PRO A 179 5.82 1.12 27.27
N GLU A 180 5.76 2.35 26.74
CA GLU A 180 6.81 2.86 25.83
C GLU A 180 8.18 2.88 26.55
N LEU A 181 9.07 1.98 26.17
CA LEU A 181 10.45 1.94 26.65
C LEU A 181 11.33 3.01 25.98
N ARG A 182 10.92 3.50 24.79
CA ARG A 182 11.67 4.49 24.01
C ARG A 182 10.73 5.37 23.17
N LYS A 183 11.03 6.67 23.09
CA LYS A 183 10.30 7.62 22.23
C LYS A 183 10.37 7.20 20.77
N SER A 184 9.22 7.18 20.10
CA SER A 184 9.12 6.83 18.68
C SER A 184 9.94 7.79 17.79
N ARG A 185 10.80 7.25 16.94
CA ARG A 185 11.59 8.03 15.96
C ARG A 185 10.75 8.50 14.77
N LEU A 186 9.64 7.82 14.48
CA LEU A 186 8.73 8.16 13.37
C LEU A 186 7.95 9.46 13.62
N PHE A 187 7.74 9.83 14.88
CA PHE A 187 6.96 10.99 15.29
C PHE A 187 7.81 12.23 15.65
N SER A 188 8.98 12.40 15.04
CA SER A 188 9.81 13.60 15.25
C SER A 188 9.11 14.90 14.87
N SER A 189 8.12 14.86 13.93
CA SER A 189 7.24 15.97 13.55
C SER A 189 5.85 15.44 13.19
N MET A 190 4.84 15.82 13.97
CA MET A 190 3.43 15.45 13.76
C MET A 190 2.94 15.90 12.37
N PHE A 191 3.24 17.15 12.00
CA PHE A 191 2.87 17.70 10.69
C PHE A 191 3.56 16.95 9.54
N GLY A 192 4.84 16.63 9.69
CA GLY A 192 5.59 15.83 8.71
C GLY A 192 5.00 14.44 8.52
N TYR A 193 4.59 13.79 9.62
CA TYR A 193 3.93 12.48 9.58
C TYR A 193 2.59 12.54 8.83
N VAL A 194 1.70 13.46 9.19
CA VAL A 194 0.39 13.62 8.54
C VAL A 194 0.55 13.92 7.05
N LYS A 195 1.43 14.86 6.67
CA LYS A 195 1.69 15.18 5.26
C LYS A 195 2.16 13.95 4.47
N ARG A 196 3.13 13.20 4.97
CA ARG A 196 3.65 11.99 4.29
C ARG A 196 2.60 10.88 4.20
N SER A 197 1.83 10.67 5.27
CA SER A 197 0.73 9.69 5.28
C SER A 197 -0.35 10.05 4.26
N MET A 198 -0.75 11.34 4.18
CA MET A 198 -1.71 11.80 3.17
C MET A 198 -1.19 11.61 1.75
N VAL A 199 0.07 11.94 1.48
CA VAL A 199 0.68 11.69 0.15
C VAL A 199 0.65 10.20 -0.18
N THR A 200 0.98 9.34 0.78
CA THR A 200 0.93 7.88 0.60
C THR A 200 -0.49 7.41 0.28
N ILE A 201 -1.48 7.85 1.05
CA ILE A 201 -2.88 7.46 0.85
C ILE A 201 -3.38 7.91 -0.52
N VAL A 202 -3.14 9.19 -0.89
CA VAL A 202 -3.56 9.74 -2.20
C VAL A 202 -2.87 8.99 -3.34
N ARG A 203 -1.56 8.76 -3.24
CA ARG A 203 -0.79 8.02 -4.24
C ARG A 203 -1.32 6.59 -4.39
N SER A 204 -1.49 5.86 -3.28
CA SER A 204 -2.02 4.50 -3.29
C SER A 204 -3.46 4.47 -3.81
N PHE A 205 -4.29 5.44 -3.39
CA PHE A 205 -5.66 5.55 -3.90
C PHE A 205 -5.70 5.77 -5.42
N MET A 206 -4.89 6.70 -5.95
CA MET A 206 -4.81 6.93 -7.40
C MET A 206 -4.25 5.71 -8.13
N MET A 207 -3.25 5.06 -7.56
CA MET A 207 -2.58 3.91 -8.15
C MET A 207 -3.49 2.68 -8.23
N TYR A 208 -4.34 2.43 -7.20
CA TYR A 208 -5.21 1.26 -7.14
C TYR A 208 -6.66 1.53 -7.58
N LYS A 209 -7.07 2.79 -7.75
CA LYS A 209 -8.43 3.14 -8.18
C LYS A 209 -8.85 2.53 -9.53
N PRO A 210 -8.00 2.50 -10.57
CA PRO A 210 -8.34 1.87 -11.84
C PRO A 210 -8.59 0.36 -11.75
N LEU A 211 -7.84 -0.35 -10.90
CA LEU A 211 -7.90 -1.81 -10.76
C LEU A 211 -9.25 -2.33 -10.22
N ARG A 212 -9.94 -1.52 -9.40
CA ARG A 212 -11.15 -1.99 -8.72
C ARG A 212 -12.41 -1.99 -9.57
N TYR A 213 -12.54 -1.06 -10.52
CA TYR A 213 -13.81 -0.91 -11.25
C TYR A 213 -13.94 -1.86 -12.45
N GLY A 214 -12.99 -2.78 -12.67
CA GLY A 214 -12.97 -3.56 -13.90
C GLY A 214 -12.89 -2.62 -15.12
N SER A 215 -12.50 -1.42 -14.86
CA SER A 215 -12.80 -0.27 -15.68
C SER A 215 -11.61 0.68 -15.76
N GLY A 216 -10.50 0.22 -16.29
CA GLY A 216 -9.79 1.08 -17.21
C GLY A 216 -10.87 1.74 -18.11
N LEU A 217 -11.87 0.97 -18.49
CA LEU A 217 -13.02 1.42 -19.24
C LEU A 217 -13.76 2.63 -18.66
N TYR A 218 -14.05 2.70 -17.33
CA TYR A 218 -14.77 3.87 -16.76
C TYR A 218 -13.87 5.10 -16.62
N PHE A 219 -12.60 4.92 -16.29
CA PHE A 219 -11.65 6.02 -16.26
C PHE A 219 -11.38 6.51 -17.68
N CYS A 220 -11.12 5.61 -18.62
CA CYS A 220 -11.03 5.89 -20.04
C CYS A 220 -12.33 6.49 -20.56
N LEU A 221 -13.50 5.92 -20.25
CA LEU A 221 -14.79 6.44 -20.68
C LEU A 221 -15.00 7.88 -20.20
N ARG A 222 -14.60 8.21 -18.95
CA ARG A 222 -14.67 9.58 -18.44
C ARG A 222 -13.72 10.53 -19.17
N PHE A 223 -12.49 10.11 -19.45
CA PHE A 223 -11.55 10.89 -20.25
C PHE A 223 -12.00 11.00 -21.69
N PHE A 224 -12.51 9.92 -22.30
CA PHE A 224 -13.07 9.93 -23.63
C PHE A 224 -14.33 10.79 -23.72
N LEU A 225 -15.19 10.79 -22.70
CA LEU A 225 -16.36 11.65 -22.66
C LEU A 225 -15.99 13.14 -22.59
N HIS A 226 -14.99 13.51 -21.75
CA HIS A 226 -14.48 14.88 -21.69
C HIS A 226 -13.76 15.26 -22.99
N SER A 227 -12.93 14.39 -23.53
CA SER A 227 -12.27 14.56 -24.82
C SER A 227 -13.33 14.81 -25.93
N ARG A 228 -14.35 13.95 -26.00
CA ARG A 228 -15.44 14.08 -26.97
C ARG A 228 -16.23 15.38 -26.83
N LEU A 229 -16.49 15.82 -25.58
CA LEU A 229 -17.14 17.11 -25.33
C LEU A 229 -16.28 18.29 -25.81
N LEU A 230 -14.98 18.27 -25.54
CA LEU A 230 -14.03 19.29 -25.99
C LEU A 230 -13.96 19.33 -27.53
N TYR A 231 -13.92 18.16 -28.18
CA TYR A 231 -13.98 18.06 -29.65
C TYR A 231 -15.29 18.63 -30.22
N LEU A 232 -16.44 18.29 -29.64
CA LEU A 232 -17.73 18.81 -30.10
C LEU A 232 -17.81 20.33 -29.97
N CYS A 233 -17.37 20.89 -28.83
CA CYS A 233 -17.33 22.34 -28.64
C CYS A 233 -16.38 23.02 -29.63
N GLY A 234 -15.20 22.42 -29.84
CA GLY A 234 -14.22 22.92 -30.82
C GLY A 234 -14.76 22.87 -32.24
N ALA A 235 -15.41 21.75 -32.64
CA ALA A 235 -16.00 21.58 -33.94
C ALA A 235 -17.15 22.59 -34.22
N LEU A 236 -18.04 22.80 -33.23
CA LEU A 236 -19.12 23.78 -33.33
C LEU A 236 -18.60 25.21 -33.54
N LEU A 237 -17.52 25.59 -32.78
CA LEU A 237 -16.87 26.89 -32.97
C LEU A 237 -16.15 26.99 -34.30
N GLY A 238 -15.55 25.91 -34.78
CA GLY A 238 -14.93 25.83 -36.11
C GLY A 238 -15.94 25.98 -37.22
N VAL A 239 -17.06 25.28 -37.16
CA VAL A 239 -18.16 25.41 -38.12
C VAL A 239 -18.74 26.82 -38.11
N ARG A 240 -18.94 27.41 -36.90
CA ARG A 240 -19.37 28.80 -36.78
C ARG A 240 -18.41 29.75 -37.51
N PHE A 241 -17.10 29.60 -37.32
CA PHE A 241 -16.12 30.42 -38.01
C PHE A 241 -16.22 30.24 -39.55
N LEU A 242 -16.33 29.02 -40.04
CA LEU A 242 -16.46 28.73 -41.48
C LEU A 242 -17.68 29.42 -42.10
N VAL A 243 -18.83 29.43 -41.40
CA VAL A 243 -20.03 30.14 -41.85
C VAL A 243 -19.77 31.64 -41.96
N TYR A 244 -19.15 32.28 -40.95
CA TYR A 244 -18.82 33.69 -41.03
C TYR A 244 -17.78 33.99 -42.10
N TYR A 245 -16.83 33.11 -42.33
CA TYR A 245 -15.85 33.25 -43.38
C TYR A 245 -16.49 33.21 -44.76
N ALA A 246 -17.39 32.27 -45.01
CA ALA A 246 -18.15 32.13 -46.26
C ALA A 246 -19.08 33.35 -46.54
N THR A 247 -19.56 34.01 -45.51
CA THR A 247 -20.41 35.21 -45.63
C THR A 247 -19.61 36.54 -45.72
N GLY A 248 -18.26 36.45 -45.78
CA GLY A 248 -17.37 37.63 -45.89
C GLY A 248 -17.07 38.35 -44.58
N ALA A 249 -17.59 37.88 -43.43
CA ALA A 249 -17.42 38.46 -42.13
C ALA A 249 -16.30 37.77 -41.29
N GLY A 250 -15.44 36.97 -41.87
CA GLY A 250 -14.46 36.09 -41.18
C GLY A 250 -13.46 36.86 -40.35
N ASN A 251 -13.03 38.04 -40.75
CA ASN A 251 -12.00 38.84 -40.05
C ASN A 251 -12.41 39.25 -38.60
N GLY A 252 -13.72 39.38 -38.31
CA GLY A 252 -14.23 39.71 -36.98
C GLY A 252 -14.31 38.49 -36.04
N HIS A 253 -14.12 37.26 -36.54
CA HIS A 253 -14.37 36.01 -35.79
C HIS A 253 -13.13 35.10 -35.63
N VAL A 254 -11.92 35.61 -35.87
CA VAL A 254 -10.64 34.84 -35.74
C VAL A 254 -10.46 34.26 -34.32
N GLN A 255 -10.98 34.95 -33.32
CA GLN A 255 -10.96 34.45 -31.92
C GLN A 255 -11.69 33.10 -31.77
N SER A 256 -12.79 32.88 -32.53
CA SER A 256 -13.53 31.62 -32.52
C SER A 256 -12.70 30.48 -33.11
N LEU A 257 -11.90 30.77 -34.15
CA LEU A 257 -10.97 29.75 -34.75
C LEU A 257 -9.86 29.37 -33.79
N ILE A 258 -9.26 30.35 -33.11
CA ILE A 258 -8.21 30.12 -32.12
C ILE A 258 -8.77 29.27 -30.98
N LEU A 259 -9.95 29.62 -30.44
CA LEU A 259 -10.57 28.87 -29.35
C LEU A 259 -10.94 27.44 -29.80
N ALA A 260 -11.46 27.27 -31.02
CA ALA A 260 -11.75 25.96 -31.61
C ALA A 260 -10.50 25.09 -31.68
N SER A 261 -9.37 25.66 -32.15
CA SER A 261 -8.09 24.94 -32.24
C SER A 261 -7.57 24.50 -30.87
N ILE A 262 -7.65 25.39 -29.87
CA ILE A 262 -7.25 25.09 -28.48
C ILE A 262 -8.11 23.96 -27.90
N LEU A 263 -9.45 24.03 -28.07
CA LEU A 263 -10.35 23.00 -27.56
C LEU A 263 -10.13 21.64 -28.22
N MET A 264 -9.89 21.60 -29.52
CA MET A 264 -9.58 20.37 -30.25
C MET A 264 -8.25 19.77 -29.79
N LEU A 265 -7.21 20.59 -29.61
CA LEU A 265 -5.91 20.14 -29.10
C LEU A 265 -6.04 19.60 -27.66
N MET A 266 -6.75 20.31 -26.78
CA MET A 266 -7.01 19.84 -25.43
C MET A 266 -7.82 18.54 -25.41
N GLY A 267 -8.79 18.40 -26.30
CA GLY A 267 -9.55 17.17 -26.47
C GLY A 267 -8.66 16.00 -26.89
N PHE A 268 -7.78 16.20 -27.85
CA PHE A 268 -6.80 15.19 -28.26
C PHE A 268 -5.87 14.79 -27.11
N GLN A 269 -5.24 15.76 -26.45
CA GLN A 269 -4.37 15.51 -25.32
C GLN A 269 -5.06 14.73 -24.19
N THR A 270 -6.30 15.13 -23.85
CA THR A 270 -7.10 14.45 -22.84
C THR A 270 -7.38 12.99 -23.23
N GLY A 271 -7.69 12.72 -24.49
CA GLY A 271 -7.88 11.37 -25.00
C GLY A 271 -6.62 10.51 -24.91
N VAL A 272 -5.47 11.06 -25.30
CA VAL A 272 -4.17 10.37 -25.24
C VAL A 272 -3.80 10.07 -23.78
N ILE A 273 -3.99 11.03 -22.85
CA ILE A 273 -3.73 10.79 -21.43
C ILE A 273 -4.60 9.66 -20.88
N GLY A 274 -5.89 9.61 -21.29
CA GLY A 274 -6.78 8.52 -20.91
C GLY A 274 -6.27 7.15 -21.38
N LEU A 275 -5.83 7.05 -22.62
CA LEU A 275 -5.27 5.83 -23.21
C LEU A 275 -3.98 5.39 -22.50
N LEU A 276 -3.06 6.32 -22.28
CA LEU A 276 -1.80 6.05 -21.57
C LEU A 276 -2.05 5.56 -20.14
N ALA A 277 -3.00 6.16 -19.44
CA ALA A 277 -3.38 5.73 -18.09
C ALA A 277 -3.90 4.29 -18.06
N ASP A 278 -4.65 3.87 -19.07
CA ASP A 278 -5.16 2.49 -19.19
C ASP A 278 -4.02 1.49 -19.45
N ILE A 279 -3.13 1.81 -20.38
CA ILE A 279 -1.95 0.99 -20.68
C ILE A 279 -1.06 0.82 -19.43
N ILE A 280 -0.81 1.90 -18.68
CA ILE A 280 -0.02 1.86 -17.45
C ILE A 280 -0.70 0.97 -16.40
N ALA A 281 -2.02 1.07 -16.25
CA ALA A 281 -2.77 0.26 -15.30
C ALA A 281 -2.75 -1.24 -15.69
N ALA A 282 -2.88 -1.56 -16.97
CA ALA A 282 -2.79 -2.93 -17.47
C ALA A 282 -1.40 -3.53 -17.27
N ASN A 283 -0.33 -2.80 -17.64
CA ASN A 283 1.05 -3.24 -17.44
C ASN A 283 1.37 -3.50 -15.98
N ARG A 284 0.87 -2.66 -15.07
CA ARG A 284 1.05 -2.87 -13.64
C ARG A 284 0.46 -4.19 -13.17
N LYS A 285 -0.76 -4.53 -13.60
CA LYS A 285 -1.40 -5.80 -13.24
C LYS A 285 -0.56 -6.99 -13.70
N ILE A 286 -0.04 -6.94 -14.92
CA ILE A 286 0.86 -7.98 -15.46
C ILE A 286 2.12 -8.11 -14.59
N LEU A 287 2.72 -6.99 -14.18
CA LEU A 287 3.91 -7.01 -13.32
C LEU A 287 3.63 -7.59 -11.93
N GLU A 288 2.47 -7.28 -11.34
CA GLU A 288 2.04 -7.86 -10.06
C GLU A 288 1.83 -9.38 -10.18
N ASP A 289 1.22 -9.84 -11.26
CA ASP A 289 1.03 -11.28 -11.53
C ASP A 289 2.38 -11.99 -11.78
N VAL A 290 3.30 -11.39 -12.53
CA VAL A 290 4.66 -11.93 -12.75
C VAL A 290 5.43 -12.02 -11.43
N GLN A 291 5.35 -11.01 -10.58
CA GLN A 291 6.01 -11.02 -9.26
C GLN A 291 5.46 -12.13 -8.37
N TYR A 292 4.15 -12.32 -8.34
CA TYR A 292 3.51 -13.40 -7.60
C TYR A 292 4.01 -14.77 -8.07
N HIS A 293 4.02 -15.01 -9.38
CA HIS A 293 4.49 -16.29 -9.93
C HIS A 293 5.97 -16.52 -9.68
N ALA A 294 6.80 -15.48 -9.77
CA ALA A 294 8.23 -15.61 -9.45
C ALA A 294 8.46 -16.00 -7.99
N ARG A 295 7.77 -15.36 -7.04
CA ARG A 295 7.85 -15.72 -5.61
C ARG A 295 7.32 -17.12 -5.33
N LYS A 296 6.26 -17.52 -6.02
CA LYS A 296 5.71 -18.86 -5.88
C LYS A 296 6.69 -19.92 -6.38
N LEU A 297 7.34 -19.72 -7.52
CA LEU A 297 8.35 -20.62 -8.05
C LEU A 297 9.57 -20.74 -7.12
N ASP A 298 10.03 -19.61 -6.55
CA ASP A 298 11.11 -19.62 -5.57
C ASP A 298 10.72 -20.42 -4.32
N TYR A 299 9.51 -20.21 -3.81
CA TYR A 299 9.00 -20.95 -2.66
C TYR A 299 8.87 -22.45 -2.93
N ASP A 300 8.27 -22.85 -4.06
CA ASP A 300 8.06 -24.25 -4.42
C ASP A 300 9.40 -24.99 -4.58
N ARG A 301 10.42 -24.35 -5.14
CA ARG A 301 11.79 -24.90 -5.27
C ARG A 301 12.44 -25.15 -3.92
N GLU A 302 12.39 -24.18 -3.00
CA GLU A 302 12.95 -24.32 -1.65
C GLU A 302 12.28 -25.44 -0.84
N LYS A 303 10.98 -25.68 -1.10
CA LYS A 303 10.23 -26.76 -0.47
C LYS A 303 10.59 -28.15 -1.02
N GLU A 304 11.02 -28.25 -2.29
CA GLU A 304 11.49 -29.50 -2.89
C GLU A 304 12.93 -29.86 -2.45
N GLU A 305 13.74 -28.85 -2.07
CA GLU A 305 15.13 -29.02 -1.64
C GLU A 305 15.26 -29.36 -0.14
N LYS A 306 14.22 -29.16 0.68
CA LYS A 306 14.15 -29.53 2.11
C LYS A 306 13.52 -30.90 2.31
#